data_1e0c2870f2a02250ea7d50042c2d337c
#
_entry.id   1e0c2870f2a02250ea7d50042c2d337c
#
_cell.length_a   1.000
_cell.length_b   1.000
_cell.length_c   1.000
_cell.angle_alpha   90.00
_cell.angle_beta   90.00
_cell.angle_gamma   90.00
#
_symmetry.space_group_name_H-M   'P 1'
#
loop_
_entity.id
_entity.type
_entity.pdbx_description
1 polymer ?
#
loop_
_entity_poly.entity_id
_entity_poly.type
_entity_poly.pdbx_seq_one_letter_code
_entity_poly.pdbx_strand_id
1 'polypeptide(L)'
;MSREEIGNRIKKLRECRNLTREELAEKAEISSKFLYEVEKGRKGLSADTLLKISRTLSCSCDYILTGENFVRENDEQLTQLLQRFTDRDRVYAVKFLSLMQEMHES
;
A
#
# COMPACT_ATOMS: atom_id res chain seq x y z
N MET A 1 -11.19 13.91 -2.83
CA MET A 1 -10.72 12.72 -3.58
C MET A 1 -10.49 13.06 -5.03
N SER A 2 -9.41 13.78 -5.31
CA SER A 2 -9.06 14.16 -6.67
C SER A 2 -8.14 13.11 -7.30
N ARG A 3 -8.08 13.11 -8.63
CA ARG A 3 -7.17 12.21 -9.35
C ARG A 3 -5.71 12.51 -9.04
N GLU A 4 -5.37 13.78 -8.84
CA GLU A 4 -4.01 14.19 -8.46
C GLU A 4 -3.64 13.66 -7.08
N GLU A 5 -4.54 13.74 -6.12
CA GLU A 5 -4.29 13.25 -4.76
C GLU A 5 -4.13 11.73 -4.75
N ILE A 6 -5.01 11.02 -5.48
CA ILE A 6 -4.94 9.57 -5.59
C ILE A 6 -3.63 9.15 -6.25
N GLY A 7 -3.29 9.76 -7.37
CA GLY A 7 -2.06 9.46 -8.11
C GLY A 7 -0.81 9.73 -7.29
N ASN A 8 -0.80 10.82 -6.54
CA ASN A 8 0.33 11.17 -5.67
C ASN A 8 0.51 10.15 -4.54
N ARG A 9 -0.60 9.67 -3.94
CA ARG A 9 -0.51 8.63 -2.91
C ARG A 9 0.05 7.32 -3.46
N ILE A 10 -0.39 6.93 -4.65
CA ILE A 10 0.13 5.73 -5.31
C ILE A 10 1.64 5.87 -5.55
N LYS A 11 2.07 7.01 -6.06
CA LYS A 11 3.49 7.28 -6.31
C LYS A 11 4.31 7.19 -5.03
N LYS A 12 3.86 7.84 -3.96
CA LYS A 12 4.55 7.82 -2.67
C LYS A 12 4.64 6.42 -2.08
N LEU A 13 3.54 5.66 -2.14
CA LEU A 13 3.53 4.28 -1.67
C LEU A 13 4.49 3.41 -2.47
N ARG A 14 4.51 3.59 -3.80
CA ARG A 14 5.42 2.87 -4.67
C ARG A 14 6.88 3.15 -4.30
N GLU A 15 7.22 4.41 -4.13
CA GLU A 15 8.58 4.83 -3.76
C GLU A 15 8.98 4.30 -2.38
N CYS A 16 8.05 4.33 -1.42
CA CYS A 16 8.29 3.77 -0.08
C CYS A 16 8.60 2.28 -0.11
N ARG A 17 8.10 1.56 -1.11
CA ARG A 17 8.35 0.13 -1.25
C ARG A 17 9.50 -0.18 -2.22
N ASN A 18 10.22 0.86 -2.63
CA ASN A 18 11.36 0.74 -3.53
C ASN A 18 11.00 0.06 -4.85
N LEU A 19 9.79 0.32 -5.34
CA LEU A 19 9.34 -0.20 -6.63
C LEU A 19 9.51 0.87 -7.70
N THR A 20 10.03 0.45 -8.86
CA THR A 20 9.99 1.31 -10.04
C THR A 20 8.55 1.32 -10.59
N ARG A 21 8.27 2.32 -11.44
CA ARG A 21 6.96 2.38 -12.10
C ARG A 21 6.72 1.12 -12.94
N GLU A 22 7.75 0.66 -13.63
CA GLU A 22 7.68 -0.55 -14.45
C GLU A 22 7.36 -1.78 -13.61
N GLU A 23 7.97 -1.91 -12.43
CA GLU A 23 7.72 -3.03 -11.53
C GLU A 23 6.30 -3.05 -11.00
N LEU A 24 5.79 -1.90 -10.56
CA LEU A 24 4.41 -1.82 -10.08
C LEU A 24 3.43 -2.08 -11.22
N ALA A 25 3.68 -1.52 -12.39
CA ALA A 25 2.82 -1.71 -13.55
C ALA A 25 2.73 -3.18 -13.95
N GLU A 26 3.86 -3.88 -13.97
CA GLU A 26 3.90 -5.31 -14.28
C GLU A 26 3.07 -6.12 -13.27
N LYS A 27 3.25 -5.88 -11.99
CA LYS A 27 2.52 -6.58 -10.93
C LYS A 27 1.03 -6.29 -10.95
N ALA A 28 0.65 -5.08 -11.31
CA ALA A 28 -0.75 -4.68 -11.40
C ALA A 28 -1.36 -4.95 -12.78
N GLU A 29 -0.60 -5.56 -13.68
CA GLU A 29 -1.05 -5.93 -15.03
C GLU A 29 -1.54 -4.74 -15.85
N ILE A 30 -0.84 -3.60 -15.74
CA ILE A 30 -1.11 -2.40 -16.52
C ILE A 30 0.19 -1.93 -17.19
N SER A 31 0.06 -1.04 -18.16
CA SER A 31 1.25 -0.48 -18.80
C SER A 31 1.92 0.59 -17.91
N SER A 32 3.23 0.74 -18.04
CA SER A 32 3.97 1.80 -17.35
C SER A 32 3.45 3.17 -17.74
N LYS A 33 3.07 3.34 -19.00
CA LYS A 33 2.51 4.61 -19.49
C LYS A 33 1.19 4.93 -18.81
N PHE A 34 0.30 3.94 -18.67
CA PHE A 34 -0.97 4.14 -17.97
C PHE A 34 -0.73 4.50 -16.50
N LEU A 35 0.17 3.79 -15.84
CA LEU A 35 0.50 4.09 -14.45
C LEU A 35 1.07 5.51 -14.31
N TYR A 36 1.93 5.93 -15.23
CA TYR A 36 2.43 7.31 -15.26
C TYR A 36 1.30 8.32 -15.32
N GLU A 37 0.32 8.09 -16.22
CA GLU A 37 -0.83 8.99 -16.35
C GLU A 37 -1.68 9.02 -15.07
N VAL A 38 -1.83 7.88 -14.40
CA VAL A 38 -2.54 7.80 -13.13
C VAL A 38 -1.78 8.57 -12.04
N GLU A 39 -0.48 8.36 -11.94
CA GLU A 39 0.34 9.04 -10.93
C GLU A 39 0.36 10.56 -11.12
N LYS A 40 0.21 11.03 -12.36
CA LYS A 40 0.12 12.46 -12.68
C LYS A 40 -1.28 13.03 -12.53
N GLY A 41 -2.26 12.20 -12.21
CA GLY A 41 -3.64 12.64 -12.05
C GLY A 41 -4.37 12.90 -13.36
N ARG A 42 -3.83 12.42 -14.48
CA ARG A 42 -4.42 12.61 -15.81
C ARG A 42 -5.48 11.58 -16.14
N LYS A 43 -5.41 10.42 -15.52
CA LYS A 43 -6.37 9.32 -15.72
C LYS A 43 -6.82 8.77 -14.39
N GLY A 44 -8.06 8.29 -14.36
CA GLY A 44 -8.59 7.59 -13.19
C GLY A 44 -8.36 6.10 -13.27
N LEU A 45 -8.80 5.40 -12.25
CA LEU A 45 -8.63 3.95 -12.11
C LEU A 45 -9.99 3.26 -12.12
N SER A 46 -10.05 2.10 -12.78
CA SER A 46 -11.17 1.19 -12.58
C SER A 46 -11.04 0.52 -11.21
N ALA A 47 -12.14 -0.02 -10.70
CA ALA A 47 -12.12 -0.74 -9.43
C ALA A 47 -11.16 -1.94 -9.48
N ASP A 48 -11.12 -2.65 -10.59
CA ASP A 48 -10.24 -3.80 -10.77
C ASP A 48 -8.76 -3.39 -10.71
N THR A 49 -8.38 -2.34 -11.42
CA THR A 49 -7.00 -1.84 -11.42
C THR A 49 -6.60 -1.31 -10.04
N LEU A 50 -7.50 -0.58 -9.39
CA LEU A 50 -7.27 -0.09 -8.03
C LEU A 50 -7.00 -1.25 -7.07
N LEU A 51 -7.78 -2.32 -7.16
CA LEU A 51 -7.60 -3.50 -6.31
C LEU A 51 -6.23 -4.15 -6.54
N LYS A 52 -5.81 -4.29 -7.79
CA LYS A 52 -4.50 -4.86 -8.13
C LYS A 52 -3.35 -4.01 -7.60
N ILE A 53 -3.46 -2.69 -7.74
CA ILE A 53 -2.45 -1.76 -7.21
C ILE A 53 -2.41 -1.83 -5.69
N SER A 54 -3.56 -1.82 -5.02
CA SER A 54 -3.62 -1.87 -3.56
C SER A 54 -3.01 -3.15 -3.01
N ARG A 55 -3.27 -4.28 -3.63
CA ARG A 55 -2.68 -5.57 -3.25
C ARG A 55 -1.17 -5.59 -3.42
N THR A 56 -0.67 -5.05 -4.53
CA THR A 56 0.77 -4.98 -4.78
C THR A 56 1.46 -4.08 -3.77
N LEU A 57 0.82 -2.97 -3.39
CA LEU A 57 1.37 -2.02 -2.44
C LEU A 57 1.09 -2.39 -0.98
N SER A 58 0.35 -3.47 -0.75
CA SER A 58 -0.07 -3.90 0.60
C SER A 58 -0.74 -2.77 1.37
N CYS A 59 -1.65 -2.09 0.71
CA CYS A 59 -2.34 -0.92 1.22
C CYS A 59 -3.83 -1.05 0.93
N SER A 60 -4.69 -0.47 1.75
CA SER A 60 -6.13 -0.52 1.51
C SER A 60 -6.51 0.40 0.35
N CYS A 61 -7.56 0.02 -0.37
CA CYS A 61 -8.16 0.88 -1.39
C CYS A 61 -8.66 2.18 -0.77
N ASP A 62 -9.22 2.11 0.43
CA ASP A 62 -9.71 3.28 1.14
C ASP A 62 -8.61 4.31 1.36
N TYR A 63 -7.44 3.86 1.79
CA TYR A 63 -6.32 4.78 1.99
C TYR A 63 -5.89 5.45 0.69
N ILE A 64 -5.81 4.67 -0.40
CA ILE A 64 -5.42 5.22 -1.71
C ILE A 64 -6.42 6.29 -2.15
N LEU A 65 -7.71 6.03 -1.97
CA LEU A 65 -8.77 6.93 -2.42
C LEU A 65 -8.94 8.15 -1.54
N THR A 66 -8.90 7.98 -0.23
CA THR A 66 -9.26 9.04 0.72
C THR A 66 -8.09 9.61 1.51
N GLY A 67 -6.97 8.87 1.59
CA GLY A 67 -5.85 9.25 2.43
C GLY A 67 -6.08 8.97 3.91
N GLU A 68 -7.18 8.30 4.25
CA GLU A 68 -7.52 8.01 5.64
C GLU A 68 -7.33 6.54 5.95
N ASN A 69 -6.69 6.26 7.07
CA ASN A 69 -6.59 4.92 7.62
C ASN A 69 -7.76 4.71 8.56
N PHE A 70 -8.70 3.84 8.16
CA PHE A 70 -9.79 3.45 9.05
C PHE A 70 -9.25 2.42 10.03
N VAL A 71 -8.94 2.88 11.25
CA VAL A 71 -8.41 2.04 12.31
C VAL A 71 -9.57 1.29 12.94
N ARG A 72 -9.54 -0.04 12.89
CA ARG A 72 -10.49 -0.88 13.64
C ARG A 72 -10.03 -0.93 15.10
N GLU A 73 -10.96 -1.23 16.00
CA GLU A 73 -10.66 -1.34 17.43
C GLU A 73 -9.46 -2.25 17.70
N ASN A 74 -9.37 -3.39 17.02
CA ASN A 74 -8.24 -4.32 17.16
C ASN A 74 -6.94 -3.75 16.61
N ASP A 75 -6.99 -2.93 15.58
CA ASP A 75 -5.82 -2.29 15.00
C ASP A 75 -5.25 -1.25 15.94
N GLU A 76 -6.11 -0.53 16.66
CA GLU A 76 -5.69 0.44 17.66
C GLU A 76 -4.95 -0.24 18.81
N GLN A 77 -5.46 -1.38 19.30
CA GLN A 77 -4.79 -2.18 20.33
C GLN A 77 -3.41 -2.66 19.86
N LEU A 78 -3.31 -3.13 18.62
CA LEU A 78 -2.04 -3.56 18.04
C LEU A 78 -1.06 -2.40 17.95
N THR A 79 -1.51 -1.25 17.50
CA THR A 79 -0.68 -0.05 17.39
C THR A 79 -0.15 0.37 18.77
N GLN A 80 -1.02 0.39 19.78
CA GLN A 80 -0.63 0.73 21.14
C GLN A 80 0.40 -0.26 21.70
N LEU A 81 0.22 -1.54 21.42
CA LEU A 81 1.16 -2.55 21.85
C LEU A 81 2.54 -2.35 21.21
N LEU A 82 2.57 -2.09 19.90
CA LEU A 82 3.82 -1.86 19.17
C LEU A 82 4.55 -0.60 19.66
N GLN A 83 3.82 0.41 20.10
CA GLN A 83 4.42 1.64 20.64
C GLN A 83 5.19 1.41 21.93
N ARG A 84 4.90 0.35 22.67
CA ARG A 84 5.61 -0.02 23.90
C ARG A 84 6.93 -0.75 23.64
N PHE A 85 7.14 -1.18 22.41
CA PHE A 85 8.36 -1.90 22.04
C PHE A 85 9.50 -0.91 21.80
N THR A 86 10.73 -1.36 22.10
CA THR A 86 11.93 -0.65 21.69
C THR A 86 12.08 -0.78 20.17
N ASP A 87 12.93 0.05 19.56
CA ASP A 87 13.18 -0.04 18.12
C ASP A 87 13.69 -1.43 17.72
N ARG A 88 14.52 -2.04 18.56
CA ARG A 88 15.02 -3.40 18.35
C ARG A 88 13.87 -4.42 18.34
N ASP A 89 12.98 -4.30 19.33
CA ASP A 89 11.83 -5.20 19.44
C ASP A 89 10.87 -5.06 18.27
N ARG A 90 10.72 -3.84 17.74
CA ARG A 90 9.87 -3.60 16.57
C ARG A 90 10.39 -4.33 15.34
N VAL A 91 11.69 -4.39 15.16
CA VAL A 91 12.29 -5.13 14.04
C VAL A 91 11.92 -6.62 14.13
N TYR A 92 11.99 -7.20 15.32
CA TYR A 92 11.61 -8.60 15.53
C TYR A 92 10.11 -8.81 15.34
N ALA A 93 9.28 -7.87 15.79
CA ALA A 93 7.83 -7.95 15.61
C ALA A 93 7.46 -7.96 14.12
N VAL A 94 8.09 -7.11 13.32
CA VAL A 94 7.86 -7.07 11.87
C VAL A 94 8.26 -8.39 11.23
N LYS A 95 9.40 -8.96 11.60
CA LYS A 95 9.84 -10.25 11.08
C LYS A 95 8.87 -11.37 11.44
N PHE A 96 8.38 -11.36 12.66
CA PHE A 96 7.41 -12.36 13.12
C PHE A 96 6.10 -12.26 12.34
N LEU A 97 5.57 -11.06 12.17
CA LEU A 97 4.35 -10.83 11.41
C LEU A 97 4.50 -11.24 9.94
N SER A 98 5.65 -10.94 9.35
CA SER A 98 5.95 -11.36 7.97
C SER A 98 5.98 -12.87 7.84
N LEU A 99 6.55 -13.56 8.81
CA LEU A 99 6.59 -15.04 8.84
C LEU A 99 5.17 -15.61 8.92
N MET A 100 4.32 -15.03 9.75
CA MET A 100 2.92 -15.45 9.86
C MET A 100 2.19 -15.31 8.53
N GLN A 101 2.43 -14.22 7.81
CA GLN A 101 1.84 -13.98 6.51
C GLN A 101 2.27 -15.05 5.51
N GLU A 102 3.55 -15.39 5.47
CA GLU A 102 4.07 -16.47 4.61
C GLU A 102 3.42 -17.82 4.92
N MET A 103 3.17 -18.11 6.17
CA MET A 103 2.50 -19.35 6.58
C MET A 103 1.07 -19.43 6.06
N HIS A 104 0.38 -18.31 5.93
CA HIS A 104 -0.98 -18.27 5.39
C HIS A 104 -1.01 -18.41 3.87
N GLU A 105 0.05 -18.01 3.19
CA GLU A 105 0.15 -18.06 1.73
C GLU A 105 0.62 -19.42 1.20
N SER A 106 1.15 -20.26 2.07
CA SER A 106 1.69 -21.58 1.69
C SER A 106 0.65 -22.70 1.68
#